data_f143ef0dfa96e8897792ed766e14f1e0
#
_entry.id   f143ef0dfa96e8897792ed766e14f1e0
#
_cell.length_a   1.000
_cell.length_b   1.000
_cell.length_c   1.000
_cell.angle_alpha   90.00
_cell.angle_beta   90.00
_cell.angle_gamma   90.00
#
_symmetry.space_group_name_H-M   'P 1'
#
loop_
_entity.id
_entity.type
_entity.pdbx_description
1 polymer ?
#
loop_
_entity_poly.entity_id
_entity_poly.type
_entity_poly.pdbx_seq_one_letter_code
_entity_poly.pdbx_strand_id
1 'polypeptide(L)'
;EFAAGDYTLTNPLVKVNPYIICPLSAMILFKITPEEVTIIVRGKEEAGNIVHRFPAAYEHVLPVYGLYADYENKVDIVLQDGRKHTVTIQTEPLMEGVPESTSIDTTAEYMGDNFVFLTASMRSFPVGYDYAGDLRWYCKENLAFDIKRIRNGHILVGTERLVKMPYFTTGLYE
;
A
#
# COMPACT_ATOMS: atom_id res chain seq x y z
N GLU A 1 -11.40 -18.88 4.42
CA GLU A 1 -10.18 -19.18 5.19
C GLU A 1 -10.15 -18.41 6.50
N PHE A 2 -10.24 -17.07 6.49
CA PHE A 2 -10.17 -16.24 7.71
C PHE A 2 -11.32 -16.51 8.68
N ALA A 3 -12.56 -16.63 8.20
CA ALA A 3 -13.72 -16.85 9.06
C ALA A 3 -13.65 -18.16 9.88
N ALA A 4 -13.01 -19.18 9.34
CA ALA A 4 -12.89 -20.50 9.94
C ALA A 4 -11.58 -20.72 10.74
N GLY A 5 -10.65 -19.76 10.70
CA GLY A 5 -9.35 -19.89 11.32
C GLY A 5 -9.24 -19.16 12.67
N ASP A 6 -8.40 -19.66 13.55
CA ASP A 6 -8.05 -19.03 14.83
C ASP A 6 -6.84 -18.11 14.66
N TYR A 7 -7.03 -17.03 13.90
CA TYR A 7 -6.01 -16.03 13.70
C TYR A 7 -6.05 -14.99 14.81
N THR A 8 -4.94 -14.84 15.51
CA THR A 8 -4.77 -13.93 16.66
C THR A 8 -3.77 -12.83 16.32
N LEU A 9 -3.64 -11.84 17.20
CA LEU A 9 -2.63 -10.78 17.07
C LEU A 9 -1.21 -11.37 16.88
N THR A 10 -0.86 -12.42 17.60
CA THR A 10 0.48 -13.04 17.56
C THR A 10 0.63 -14.10 16.46
N ASN A 11 -0.45 -14.47 15.83
CA ASN A 11 -0.48 -15.41 14.68
C ASN A 11 -1.52 -14.95 13.66
N PRO A 12 -1.33 -13.78 13.02
CA PRO A 12 -2.29 -13.27 12.06
C PRO A 12 -2.21 -14.02 10.72
N LEU A 13 -3.29 -14.01 9.96
CA LEU A 13 -3.26 -14.40 8.56
C LEU A 13 -2.67 -13.25 7.75
N VAL A 14 -1.60 -13.50 7.01
CA VAL A 14 -0.99 -12.52 6.11
C VAL A 14 -1.13 -12.96 4.68
N LYS A 15 -1.66 -12.10 3.83
CA LYS A 15 -1.75 -12.30 2.38
C LYS A 15 -1.02 -11.17 1.66
N VAL A 16 0.08 -11.50 1.02
CA VAL A 16 0.83 -10.56 0.18
C VAL A 16 0.13 -10.45 -1.16
N ASN A 17 0.03 -9.23 -1.70
CA ASN A 17 -0.60 -8.94 -2.99
C ASN A 17 -1.98 -9.62 -3.15
N PRO A 18 -2.93 -9.38 -2.24
CA PRO A 18 -4.17 -10.16 -2.14
C PRO A 18 -5.05 -10.09 -3.40
N TYR A 19 -4.91 -9.02 -4.18
CA TYR A 19 -5.66 -8.79 -5.41
C TYR A 19 -4.84 -9.01 -6.68
N ILE A 20 -3.58 -9.45 -6.57
CA ILE A 20 -2.66 -9.80 -7.67
C ILE A 20 -2.17 -8.57 -8.48
N ILE A 21 -2.74 -7.40 -8.30
CA ILE A 21 -2.47 -6.20 -9.09
C ILE A 21 -1.53 -5.18 -8.42
N CYS A 22 -1.36 -5.25 -7.09
CA CYS A 22 -0.53 -4.32 -6.31
C CYS A 22 0.52 -5.08 -5.48
N PRO A 23 1.65 -5.48 -6.07
CA PRO A 23 2.63 -6.38 -5.43
C PRO A 23 3.25 -5.85 -4.13
N LEU A 24 3.35 -4.53 -3.96
CA LEU A 24 3.89 -3.91 -2.74
C LEU A 24 2.79 -3.62 -1.71
N SER A 25 1.81 -4.51 -1.64
CA SER A 25 0.74 -4.47 -0.66
C SER A 25 0.54 -5.82 0.02
N ALA A 26 -0.08 -5.79 1.18
CA ALA A 26 -0.49 -7.00 1.89
C ALA A 26 -1.82 -6.75 2.62
N MET A 27 -2.39 -7.82 3.13
CA MET A 27 -3.52 -7.79 4.05
C MET A 27 -3.19 -8.61 5.28
N ILE A 28 -3.37 -8.02 6.45
CA ILE A 28 -3.18 -8.68 7.74
C ILE A 28 -4.55 -8.83 8.40
N LEU A 29 -4.89 -10.06 8.78
CA LEU A 29 -6.20 -10.38 9.34
C LEU A 29 -6.02 -11.14 10.65
N PHE A 30 -6.72 -10.68 11.71
CA PHE A 30 -6.76 -11.35 13.02
C PHE A 30 -8.01 -10.97 13.79
N LYS A 31 -8.27 -11.74 14.85
CA LYS A 31 -9.40 -11.56 15.79
C LYS A 31 -8.86 -11.17 17.15
N ILE A 32 -9.51 -10.23 17.81
CA ILE A 32 -9.14 -9.73 19.13
C ILE A 32 -10.38 -9.13 19.82
N THR A 33 -10.33 -8.97 21.14
CA THR A 33 -11.31 -8.15 21.85
C THR A 33 -11.39 -6.77 21.19
N PRO A 34 -12.59 -6.22 20.92
CA PRO A 34 -12.72 -4.99 20.14
C PRO A 34 -11.92 -3.83 20.73
N GLU A 35 -10.91 -3.39 20.01
CA GLU A 35 -10.09 -2.22 20.31
C GLU A 35 -9.54 -1.59 19.02
N GLU A 36 -9.11 -0.33 19.10
CA GLU A 36 -8.45 0.35 17.99
C GLU A 36 -7.06 -0.23 17.75
N VAL A 37 -6.67 -0.29 16.50
CA VAL A 37 -5.37 -0.80 16.09
C VAL A 37 -4.65 0.24 15.24
N THR A 38 -3.38 0.47 15.54
CA THR A 38 -2.48 1.26 14.69
C THR A 38 -1.49 0.34 14.02
N ILE A 39 -1.35 0.45 12.70
CA ILE A 39 -0.25 -0.19 11.98
C ILE A 39 0.84 0.84 11.66
N ILE A 40 2.09 0.37 11.70
CA ILE A 40 3.26 1.13 11.27
C ILE A 40 4.01 0.27 10.26
N VAL A 41 3.91 0.62 8.98
CA VAL A 41 4.74 0.03 7.93
C VAL A 41 6.11 0.70 8.04
N ARG A 42 7.12 -0.04 8.47
CA ARG A 42 8.44 0.54 8.71
C ARG A 42 9.11 0.94 7.40
N GLY A 43 9.60 2.17 7.36
CA GLY A 43 10.52 2.63 6.33
C GLY A 43 11.93 2.06 6.51
N LYS A 44 12.80 2.27 5.53
CA LYS A 44 14.26 2.05 5.67
C LYS A 44 14.83 2.95 6.77
N GLU A 45 14.24 4.14 6.92
CA GLU A 45 14.47 5.09 7.99
C GLU A 45 13.13 5.44 8.67
N GLU A 46 13.17 5.94 9.90
CA GLU A 46 11.98 6.26 10.69
C GLU A 46 11.07 7.27 9.97
N ALA A 47 11.64 8.23 9.27
CA ALA A 47 10.90 9.23 8.49
C ALA A 47 10.11 8.63 7.33
N GLY A 48 10.45 7.43 6.87
CA GLY A 48 9.73 6.67 5.85
C GLY A 48 8.64 5.75 6.40
N ASN A 49 8.35 5.80 7.70
CA ASN A 49 7.28 5.03 8.30
C ASN A 49 5.91 5.53 7.79
N ILE A 50 5.03 4.58 7.48
CA ILE A 50 3.65 4.87 7.14
C ILE A 50 2.77 4.42 8.30
N VAL A 51 2.00 5.34 8.86
CA VAL A 51 1.18 5.09 10.06
C VAL A 51 -0.28 5.21 9.74
N HIS A 52 -1.06 4.19 10.05
CA HIS A 52 -2.51 4.23 9.89
C HIS A 52 -3.23 3.63 11.08
N ARG A 53 -4.33 4.29 11.51
CA ARG A 53 -5.17 3.85 12.62
C ARG A 53 -6.48 3.29 12.10
N PHE A 54 -6.88 2.14 12.63
CA PHE A 54 -8.13 1.47 12.33
C PHE A 54 -9.06 1.51 13.53
N PRO A 55 -10.37 1.65 13.31
CA PRO A 55 -11.36 1.67 14.38
C PRO A 55 -11.42 0.33 15.12
N ALA A 56 -11.98 0.37 16.32
CA ALA A 56 -12.19 -0.82 17.13
C ALA A 56 -13.08 -1.84 16.41
N ALA A 57 -12.61 -3.08 16.34
CA ALA A 57 -13.31 -4.20 15.73
C ALA A 57 -12.92 -5.51 16.40
N TYR A 58 -13.79 -6.53 16.33
CA TYR A 58 -13.47 -7.88 16.71
C TYR A 58 -12.61 -8.61 15.65
N GLU A 59 -12.98 -8.42 14.38
CA GLU A 59 -12.24 -8.91 13.23
C GLU A 59 -11.54 -7.74 12.55
N HIS A 60 -10.21 -7.74 12.60
CA HIS A 60 -9.41 -6.76 11.91
C HIS A 60 -9.02 -7.28 10.52
N VAL A 61 -9.30 -6.47 9.51
CA VAL A 61 -8.86 -6.64 8.13
C VAL A 61 -8.06 -5.40 7.77
N LEU A 62 -6.75 -5.50 7.89
CA LEU A 62 -5.83 -4.37 7.82
C LEU A 62 -5.13 -4.36 6.46
N PRO A 63 -5.53 -3.49 5.52
CA PRO A 63 -4.76 -3.27 4.31
C PRO A 63 -3.42 -2.61 4.64
N VAL A 64 -2.35 -3.16 4.07
CA VAL A 64 -0.98 -2.70 4.21
C VAL A 64 -0.48 -2.26 2.84
N TYR A 65 -0.06 -1.02 2.72
CA TYR A 65 0.53 -0.45 1.51
C TYR A 65 1.89 0.14 1.81
N GLY A 66 2.70 0.32 0.77
CA GLY A 66 4.00 0.94 0.91
C GLY A 66 5.10 -0.01 1.37
N LEU A 67 5.01 -1.27 0.99
CA LEU A 67 6.11 -2.21 1.14
C LEU A 67 7.22 -1.93 0.12
N TYR A 68 8.47 -2.27 0.46
CA TYR A 68 9.59 -2.28 -0.48
C TYR A 68 9.62 -3.61 -1.23
N ALA A 69 10.12 -3.62 -2.45
CA ALA A 69 10.31 -4.82 -3.26
C ALA A 69 11.57 -5.56 -2.86
N ASP A 70 11.60 -6.88 -3.06
CA ASP A 70 12.73 -7.76 -2.70
C ASP A 70 13.29 -7.49 -1.31
N TYR A 71 12.39 -7.30 -0.34
CA TYR A 71 12.73 -6.78 0.97
C TYR A 71 11.96 -7.49 2.09
N GLU A 72 12.64 -7.70 3.22
CA GLU A 72 12.02 -8.16 4.46
C GLU A 72 11.35 -6.99 5.18
N ASN A 73 10.13 -6.68 4.78
CA ASN A 73 9.36 -5.59 5.35
C ASN A 73 8.87 -5.92 6.76
N LYS A 74 8.87 -4.93 7.65
CA LYS A 74 8.34 -5.06 9.00
C LYS A 74 7.14 -4.16 9.18
N VAL A 75 6.04 -4.74 9.66
CA VAL A 75 4.81 -4.03 9.98
C VAL A 75 4.50 -4.23 11.44
N ASP A 76 4.51 -3.15 12.21
CA ASP A 76 4.13 -3.17 13.60
C ASP A 76 2.62 -3.01 13.73
N ILE A 77 2.00 -3.86 14.52
CA ILE A 77 0.61 -3.77 14.96
C ILE A 77 0.65 -3.31 16.41
N VAL A 78 0.11 -2.15 16.69
CA VAL A 78 0.11 -1.54 18.04
C VAL A 78 -1.32 -1.37 18.51
N LEU A 79 -1.60 -1.91 19.70
CA LEU A 79 -2.90 -1.82 20.35
C LEU A 79 -2.96 -0.60 21.29
N GLN A 80 -4.16 -0.21 21.72
CA GLN A 80 -4.36 0.94 22.60
C GLN A 80 -3.62 0.82 23.95
N ASP A 81 -3.50 -0.39 24.48
CA ASP A 81 -2.81 -0.66 25.73
C ASP A 81 -1.29 -0.72 25.61
N GLY A 82 -0.75 -0.46 24.41
CA GLY A 82 0.67 -0.47 24.11
C GLY A 82 1.25 -1.85 23.75
N ARG A 83 0.45 -2.92 23.78
CA ARG A 83 0.90 -4.22 23.23
C ARG A 83 1.24 -4.04 21.75
N LYS A 84 2.33 -4.67 21.36
CA LYS A 84 2.86 -4.59 20.01
C LYS A 84 3.20 -5.96 19.48
N HIS A 85 2.85 -6.22 18.23
CA HIS A 85 3.30 -7.38 17.48
C HIS A 85 3.90 -6.93 16.14
N THR A 86 5.03 -7.49 15.77
CA THR A 86 5.68 -7.19 14.49
C THR A 86 5.48 -8.35 13.53
N VAL A 87 4.90 -8.05 12.39
CA VAL A 87 4.74 -8.99 11.27
C VAL A 87 5.85 -8.73 10.27
N THR A 88 6.54 -9.79 9.86
CA THR A 88 7.54 -9.76 8.80
C THR A 88 6.91 -10.20 7.49
N ILE A 89 7.07 -9.40 6.43
CA ILE A 89 6.49 -9.63 5.12
C ILE A 89 7.60 -9.60 4.07
N GLN A 90 7.91 -10.74 3.49
CA GLN A 90 8.81 -10.82 2.34
C GLN A 90 8.03 -10.51 1.07
N THR A 91 8.54 -9.61 0.26
CA THR A 91 8.00 -9.24 -1.05
C THR A 91 8.88 -9.78 -2.17
N GLU A 92 8.26 -10.00 -3.32
CA GLU A 92 8.96 -10.42 -4.53
C GLU A 92 9.76 -9.25 -5.14
N PRO A 93 10.77 -9.55 -5.98
CA PRO A 93 11.43 -8.55 -6.82
C PRO A 93 10.46 -7.79 -7.71
N LEU A 94 10.87 -6.61 -8.16
CA LEU A 94 10.11 -5.81 -9.10
C LEU A 94 9.95 -6.54 -10.45
N MET A 95 8.82 -6.27 -11.10
CA MET A 95 8.65 -6.67 -12.49
C MET A 95 9.61 -5.89 -13.38
N GLU A 96 10.05 -6.52 -14.45
CA GLU A 96 10.86 -5.88 -15.49
C GLU A 96 10.19 -4.58 -16.00
N GLY A 97 10.97 -3.52 -16.08
CA GLY A 97 10.50 -2.20 -16.54
C GLY A 97 9.86 -1.32 -15.47
N VAL A 98 9.77 -1.78 -14.22
CA VAL A 98 9.35 -0.94 -13.08
C VAL A 98 10.59 -0.28 -12.47
N PRO A 99 10.69 1.06 -12.45
CA PRO A 99 11.84 1.75 -11.84
C PRO A 99 11.82 1.61 -10.32
N GLU A 100 12.91 1.11 -9.74
CA GLU A 100 13.04 0.89 -8.29
C GLU A 100 13.06 2.21 -7.50
N SER A 101 13.66 3.24 -8.07
CA SER A 101 13.80 4.54 -7.43
C SER A 101 13.78 5.68 -8.44
N THR A 102 13.57 6.88 -7.93
CA THR A 102 13.68 8.13 -8.70
C THR A 102 14.30 9.23 -7.82
N SER A 103 14.71 10.33 -8.44
CA SER A 103 15.17 11.50 -7.70
C SER A 103 13.99 12.43 -7.45
N ILE A 104 13.77 12.76 -6.19
CA ILE A 104 12.73 13.69 -5.73
C ILE A 104 13.40 14.77 -4.89
N ASP A 105 13.11 16.03 -5.21
CA ASP A 105 13.60 17.18 -4.41
C ASP A 105 12.51 17.59 -3.41
N THR A 106 12.50 16.92 -2.27
CA THR A 106 11.56 17.17 -1.18
C THR A 106 12.14 16.69 0.16
N THR A 107 11.41 16.90 1.24
CA THR A 107 11.75 16.40 2.57
C THR A 107 10.63 15.54 3.15
N ALA A 108 10.98 14.65 4.08
CA ALA A 108 10.00 13.84 4.80
C ALA A 108 8.99 14.71 5.57
N GLU A 109 9.44 15.84 6.15
CA GLU A 109 8.57 16.76 6.88
C GLU A 109 7.49 17.38 5.97
N TYR A 110 7.86 17.73 4.74
CA TYR A 110 6.92 18.32 3.78
C TYR A 110 5.97 17.29 3.20
N MET A 111 6.44 16.11 2.89
CA MET A 111 5.67 15.07 2.20
C MET A 111 4.87 14.17 3.16
N GLY A 112 5.38 13.99 4.39
CA GLY A 112 4.79 13.07 5.36
C GLY A 112 4.77 11.64 4.82
N ASP A 113 3.68 10.92 5.06
CA ASP A 113 3.42 9.58 4.58
C ASP A 113 2.75 9.52 3.19
N ASN A 114 2.77 10.63 2.44
CA ASN A 114 2.23 10.68 1.09
C ASN A 114 3.24 10.14 0.07
N PHE A 115 2.72 9.80 -1.11
CA PHE A 115 3.50 9.38 -2.26
C PHE A 115 3.35 10.35 -3.42
N VAL A 116 4.41 10.46 -4.22
CA VAL A 116 4.33 11.05 -5.55
C VAL A 116 3.90 9.95 -6.51
N PHE A 117 2.67 10.03 -7.00
CA PHE A 117 2.16 9.10 -7.99
C PHE A 117 2.51 9.58 -9.41
N LEU A 118 3.08 8.68 -10.19
CA LEU A 118 3.41 8.92 -11.59
C LEU A 118 2.69 7.88 -12.46
N THR A 119 1.98 8.37 -13.45
CA THR A 119 1.42 7.55 -14.53
C THR A 119 2.13 7.96 -15.82
N ALA A 120 3.18 7.25 -16.16
CA ALA A 120 3.85 7.49 -17.41
C ALA A 120 3.05 6.90 -18.59
N SER A 121 3.37 7.35 -19.81
CA SER A 121 2.64 7.00 -21.02
C SER A 121 2.41 5.49 -21.22
N MET A 122 1.52 5.15 -22.13
CA MET A 122 0.86 3.89 -22.51
C MET A 122 1.61 2.54 -22.37
N ARG A 123 2.82 2.48 -21.80
CA ARG A 123 3.60 1.25 -21.66
C ARG A 123 4.29 1.07 -20.31
N SER A 124 4.06 1.97 -19.37
CA SER A 124 4.67 1.86 -18.05
C SER A 124 3.62 1.72 -16.97
N PHE A 125 3.97 0.97 -15.95
CA PHE A 125 3.10 0.79 -14.79
C PHE A 125 2.97 2.10 -14.00
N PRO A 126 1.80 2.40 -13.45
CA PRO A 126 1.65 3.48 -12.48
C PRO A 126 2.49 3.16 -11.24
N VAL A 127 3.18 4.14 -10.72
CA VAL A 127 4.12 4.01 -9.62
C VAL A 127 3.90 5.08 -8.56
N GLY A 128 4.26 4.78 -7.32
CA GLY A 128 4.24 5.72 -6.21
C GLY A 128 5.55 5.68 -5.45
N TYR A 129 6.20 6.83 -5.31
CA TYR A 129 7.47 7.00 -4.62
C TYR A 129 7.29 7.78 -3.33
N ASP A 130 8.05 7.44 -2.29
CA ASP A 130 8.11 8.21 -1.06
C ASP A 130 9.06 9.42 -1.19
N TYR A 131 9.25 10.16 -0.08
CA TYR A 131 10.09 11.36 -0.03
C TYR A 131 11.55 11.10 -0.41
N ALA A 132 12.06 9.90 -0.18
CA ALA A 132 13.43 9.51 -0.52
C ALA A 132 13.57 9.08 -2.00
N GLY A 133 12.46 8.99 -2.73
CA GLY A 133 12.41 8.49 -4.09
C GLY A 133 12.42 6.97 -4.18
N ASP A 134 12.20 6.27 -3.07
CA ASP A 134 12.05 4.82 -3.07
C ASP A 134 10.66 4.43 -3.57
N LEU A 135 10.59 3.39 -4.41
CA LEU A 135 9.32 2.85 -4.88
C LEU A 135 8.58 2.15 -3.73
N ARG A 136 7.37 2.62 -3.42
CA ARG A 136 6.52 2.09 -2.35
C ARG A 136 5.20 1.52 -2.86
N TRP A 137 4.87 1.76 -4.09
CA TRP A 137 3.63 1.27 -4.69
C TRP A 137 3.76 1.21 -6.21
N TYR A 138 3.22 0.16 -6.80
CA TYR A 138 2.95 0.11 -8.23
C TYR A 138 1.75 -0.79 -8.52
N CYS A 139 1.10 -0.57 -9.67
CA CYS A 139 -0.04 -1.35 -10.11
C CYS A 139 0.28 -2.03 -11.44
N LYS A 140 -0.04 -3.32 -11.55
CA LYS A 140 0.16 -4.09 -12.79
C LYS A 140 -0.85 -3.78 -13.89
N GLU A 141 -1.93 -3.08 -13.54
CA GLU A 141 -2.95 -2.69 -14.49
C GLU A 141 -2.56 -1.42 -15.25
N ASN A 142 -2.95 -1.36 -16.51
CA ASN A 142 -2.83 -0.16 -17.32
C ASN A 142 -3.85 0.88 -16.84
N LEU A 143 -3.42 1.76 -15.97
CA LEU A 143 -4.25 2.88 -15.54
C LEU A 143 -4.15 4.03 -16.54
N ALA A 144 -5.28 4.65 -16.84
CA ALA A 144 -5.30 5.90 -17.56
C ALA A 144 -4.73 7.03 -16.68
N PHE A 145 -4.49 8.19 -17.24
CA PHE A 145 -3.68 9.30 -16.71
C PHE A 145 -3.99 9.83 -15.32
N ASP A 146 -5.17 9.59 -14.77
CA ASP A 146 -5.58 10.22 -13.53
C ASP A 146 -5.51 9.24 -12.36
N ILE A 147 -4.61 9.52 -11.43
CA ILE A 147 -4.61 8.95 -10.09
C ILE A 147 -4.86 10.09 -9.12
N LYS A 148 -5.92 9.98 -8.31
CA LYS A 148 -6.26 10.98 -7.31
C LYS A 148 -6.61 10.33 -5.98
N ARG A 149 -6.00 10.82 -4.90
CA ARG A 149 -6.45 10.48 -3.55
C ARG A 149 -7.73 11.27 -3.26
N ILE A 150 -8.77 10.60 -2.81
CA ILE A 150 -10.04 11.20 -2.42
C ILE A 150 -10.16 11.30 -0.90
N ARG A 151 -11.21 12.01 -0.42
CA ARG A 151 -11.32 12.39 1.02
C ARG A 151 -11.34 11.23 2.00
N ASN A 152 -11.85 10.07 1.60
CA ASN A 152 -11.88 8.85 2.42
C ASN A 152 -10.55 8.10 2.46
N GLY A 153 -9.50 8.62 1.81
CA GLY A 153 -8.19 8.00 1.71
C GLY A 153 -8.04 7.00 0.57
N HIS A 154 -9.11 6.69 -0.16
CA HIS A 154 -9.05 5.82 -1.32
C HIS A 154 -8.40 6.52 -2.51
N ILE A 155 -7.99 5.73 -3.47
CA ILE A 155 -7.37 6.20 -4.71
C ILE A 155 -8.37 6.02 -5.85
N LEU A 156 -8.76 7.12 -6.48
CA LEU A 156 -9.54 7.11 -7.70
C LEU A 156 -8.60 6.95 -8.89
N VAL A 157 -8.84 5.96 -9.71
CA VAL A 157 -8.04 5.68 -10.91
C VAL A 157 -8.92 5.61 -12.15
N GLY A 158 -8.43 6.18 -13.25
CA GLY A 158 -9.02 5.98 -14.56
C GLY A 158 -8.47 4.70 -15.18
N THR A 159 -9.35 3.86 -15.69
CA THR A 159 -8.98 2.67 -16.45
C THR A 159 -9.49 2.78 -17.87
N GLU A 160 -8.93 1.99 -18.76
CA GLU A 160 -9.26 1.96 -20.17
C GLU A 160 -9.19 3.32 -20.88
N ARG A 161 -8.44 3.38 -21.90
CA ARG A 161 -8.29 4.53 -22.76
C ARG A 161 -8.92 4.23 -24.10
N LEU A 162 -9.82 5.08 -24.54
CA LEU A 162 -10.27 5.02 -25.91
C LEU A 162 -9.10 5.28 -26.85
N VAL A 163 -8.87 4.36 -27.77
CA VAL A 163 -7.80 4.44 -28.77
C VAL A 163 -8.09 5.51 -29.84
N LYS A 164 -9.32 6.04 -29.87
CA LYS A 164 -9.77 7.05 -30.86
C LYS A 164 -10.06 8.38 -30.17
N MET A 165 -9.77 9.46 -30.86
CA MET A 165 -10.12 10.82 -30.43
C MET A 165 -11.64 11.04 -30.38
N PRO A 166 -12.17 11.78 -29.42
CA PRO A 166 -11.50 12.32 -28.24
C PRO A 166 -11.14 11.21 -27.23
N TYR A 167 -10.05 11.38 -26.50
CA TYR A 167 -9.60 10.42 -25.50
C TYR A 167 -10.43 10.58 -24.21
N PHE A 168 -11.19 9.57 -23.88
CA PHE A 168 -11.94 9.53 -22.62
C PHE A 168 -11.49 8.36 -21.79
N THR A 169 -11.51 8.53 -20.49
CA THR A 169 -11.47 7.43 -19.54
C THR A 169 -12.83 6.73 -19.59
N THR A 170 -12.85 5.42 -19.83
CA THR A 170 -14.09 4.65 -19.94
C THR A 170 -14.52 4.00 -18.64
N GLY A 171 -13.64 3.94 -17.66
CA GLY A 171 -13.94 3.43 -16.33
C GLY A 171 -13.25 4.24 -15.25
N LEU A 172 -13.91 4.40 -14.11
CA LEU A 172 -13.36 4.95 -12.88
C LEU A 172 -13.51 3.88 -11.80
N TYR A 173 -12.42 3.63 -11.06
CA TYR A 173 -12.40 2.68 -9.95
C TYR A 173 -11.89 3.40 -8.69
N GLU A 174 -12.52 3.04 -7.60
CA GLU A 174 -12.19 3.49 -6.26
C GLU A 174 -11.59 2.36 -5.42
#